data_b9d1791813d61d9accea515361329a30
#
_entry.id   b9d1791813d61d9accea515361329a30
#
_cell.length_a   1.000
_cell.length_b   1.000
_cell.length_c   1.000
_cell.angle_alpha   90.00
_cell.angle_beta   90.00
_cell.angle_gamma   90.00
#
_symmetry.space_group_name_H-M   'P 1'
#
loop_
_entity.id
_entity.type
_entity.pdbx_description
1 polymer ?
#
loop_
_entity_poly.entity_id
_entity_poly.type
_entity_poly.pdbx_seq_one_letter_code
_entity_poly.pdbx_strand_id
1 'polypeptide(L)'
;MASPVRITVFRWAGAWGPFKVNIPCGECSLTKDIIEDCIDTDLKGIDVELELRDWLSEWWKPLPKGGWHAPIVFVNDKIISQGRALNRGVLTQSVIEAATADTPLLGNHVFGKSTCPHCVRAKGYLAQADVPNQYYDVVKDTRALYEMLARVKPIIGPKTPVTVPQIWIDGTYIGGADALKEVLGLSEVEPNPDRGQCSLSPGRGPGDHPRRIG
;
A
#
# COMPACT_ATOMS: atom_id res chain seq x y z
N MET A 1 17.27 10.72 -9.97
CA MET A 1 16.28 11.00 -8.92
C MET A 1 14.92 10.89 -9.57
N ALA A 2 13.98 10.16 -8.99
CA ALA A 2 12.60 10.11 -9.49
C ALA A 2 11.97 11.50 -9.37
N SER A 3 11.14 11.88 -10.35
CA SER A 3 10.40 13.15 -10.28
C SER A 3 9.39 13.12 -9.14
N PRO A 4 9.13 14.23 -8.43
CA PRO A 4 8.12 14.28 -7.40
C PRO A 4 6.73 13.94 -7.96
N VAL A 5 5.93 13.25 -7.17
CA VAL A 5 4.53 12.98 -7.52
C VAL A 5 3.73 14.26 -7.27
N ARG A 6 3.12 14.81 -8.32
CA ARG A 6 2.34 16.05 -8.20
C ARG A 6 0.88 15.75 -7.91
N ILE A 7 0.37 16.32 -6.80
CA ILE A 7 -1.05 16.35 -6.48
C ILE A 7 -1.57 17.76 -6.78
N THR A 8 -2.47 17.88 -7.76
CA THR A 8 -3.09 19.16 -8.09
C THR A 8 -4.58 19.14 -7.70
N VAL A 9 -4.99 20.12 -6.91
CA VAL A 9 -6.38 20.26 -6.44
C VAL A 9 -6.98 21.55 -6.99
N PHE A 10 -8.03 21.44 -7.80
CA PHE A 10 -8.84 22.58 -8.21
C PHE A 10 -10.00 22.78 -7.23
N ARG A 11 -10.00 23.93 -6.54
CA ARG A 11 -11.02 24.29 -5.55
C ARG A 11 -12.14 25.10 -6.20
N TRP A 12 -13.33 25.09 -5.58
CA TRP A 12 -14.44 25.94 -5.98
C TRP A 12 -14.22 27.39 -5.53
N ALA A 13 -13.25 28.04 -6.14
CA ALA A 13 -12.85 29.40 -5.88
C ALA A 13 -12.31 30.07 -7.14
N GLY A 14 -12.06 31.37 -7.10
CA GLY A 14 -11.38 32.12 -8.15
C GLY A 14 -12.16 33.29 -8.68
N ALA A 15 -11.74 33.81 -9.84
CA ALA A 15 -12.35 34.95 -10.50
C ALA A 15 -12.83 34.56 -11.90
N TRP A 16 -14.05 34.97 -12.22
CA TRP A 16 -14.58 34.89 -13.59
C TRP A 16 -15.00 36.30 -14.05
N GLY A 17 -14.17 36.90 -14.87
CA GLY A 17 -14.30 38.31 -15.23
C GLY A 17 -14.19 39.21 -14.00
N PRO A 18 -15.13 40.13 -13.75
CA PRO A 18 -15.12 41.03 -12.60
C PRO A 18 -15.54 40.33 -11.29
N PHE A 19 -16.08 39.12 -11.35
CA PHE A 19 -16.64 38.40 -10.21
C PHE A 19 -15.59 37.56 -9.50
N LYS A 20 -15.35 37.83 -8.22
CA LYS A 20 -14.56 36.97 -7.34
C LYS A 20 -15.49 36.09 -6.53
N VAL A 21 -15.26 34.77 -6.60
CA VAL A 21 -15.99 33.75 -5.86
C VAL A 21 -15.05 33.14 -4.84
N ASN A 22 -15.42 33.27 -3.59
CA ASN A 22 -14.74 32.62 -2.47
C ASN A 22 -15.81 32.05 -1.54
N ILE A 23 -16.51 31.03 -2.04
CA ILE A 23 -17.54 30.36 -1.25
C ILE A 23 -16.86 29.27 -0.43
N PRO A 24 -17.09 29.21 0.88
CA PRO A 24 -16.62 28.10 1.69
C PRO A 24 -17.21 26.79 1.16
N CYS A 25 -16.35 25.92 0.65
CA CYS A 25 -16.75 24.60 0.18
C CYS A 25 -16.23 23.57 1.17
N GLY A 26 -17.12 22.95 1.95
CA GLY A 26 -16.75 21.94 2.94
C GLY A 26 -16.00 20.75 2.33
N GLU A 27 -16.40 20.32 1.14
CA GLU A 27 -15.73 19.23 0.41
C GLU A 27 -14.32 19.61 -0.04
N CYS A 28 -14.12 20.89 -0.44
CA CYS A 28 -12.78 21.38 -0.82
C CYS A 28 -11.85 21.46 0.38
N SER A 29 -12.35 21.93 1.54
CA SER A 29 -11.57 21.98 2.79
C SER A 29 -11.22 20.57 3.24
N LEU A 30 -12.22 19.70 3.33
CA LEU A 30 -12.01 18.29 3.73
C LEU A 30 -11.02 17.57 2.79
N THR A 31 -11.11 17.80 1.49
CA THR A 31 -10.16 17.23 0.52
C THR A 31 -8.74 17.69 0.79
N LYS A 32 -8.53 18.98 1.07
CA LYS A 32 -7.21 19.52 1.41
C LYS A 32 -6.68 18.90 2.69
N ASP A 33 -7.48 18.85 3.75
CA ASP A 33 -7.08 18.30 5.05
C ASP A 33 -6.72 16.81 4.94
N ILE A 34 -7.48 16.02 4.17
CA ILE A 34 -7.16 14.61 3.88
C ILE A 34 -5.81 14.48 3.17
N ILE A 35 -5.52 15.34 2.19
CA ILE A 35 -4.26 15.27 1.45
C ILE A 35 -3.08 15.61 2.36
N GLU A 36 -3.17 16.67 3.14
CA GLU A 36 -2.11 17.08 4.07
C GLU A 36 -1.85 15.98 5.10
N ASP A 37 -2.89 15.43 5.71
CA ASP A 37 -2.75 14.32 6.65
C ASP A 37 -2.15 13.05 5.99
N CYS A 38 -2.55 12.72 4.76
CA CYS A 38 -1.95 11.59 4.03
C CYS A 38 -0.46 11.80 3.74
N ILE A 39 -0.05 13.02 3.37
CA ILE A 39 1.36 13.34 3.11
C ILE A 39 2.19 13.11 4.38
N ASP A 40 1.68 13.53 5.53
CA ASP A 40 2.38 13.41 6.81
C ASP A 40 2.39 11.98 7.38
N THR A 41 1.47 11.13 6.94
CA THR A 41 1.29 9.77 7.50
C THR A 41 1.55 8.69 6.46
N ASP A 42 0.57 8.35 5.61
CA ASP A 42 0.61 7.20 4.69
C ASP A 42 1.64 7.35 3.57
N LEU A 43 1.92 8.59 3.16
CA LEU A 43 2.83 8.91 2.06
C LEU A 43 4.21 9.37 2.53
N LYS A 44 4.48 9.30 3.83
CA LYS A 44 5.75 9.71 4.42
C LYS A 44 6.94 9.05 3.71
N GLY A 45 7.87 9.87 3.23
CA GLY A 45 9.05 9.41 2.49
C GLY A 45 8.85 9.23 0.98
N ILE A 46 7.66 9.53 0.45
CA ILE A 46 7.44 9.75 -0.98
C ILE A 46 7.58 11.25 -1.23
N ASP A 47 8.31 11.61 -2.28
CA ASP A 47 8.45 13.01 -2.69
C ASP A 47 7.16 13.45 -3.39
N VAL A 48 6.37 14.30 -2.70
CA VAL A 48 5.05 14.75 -3.14
C VAL A 48 5.00 16.27 -3.18
N GLU A 49 4.58 16.81 -4.31
CA GLU A 49 4.33 18.24 -4.50
C GLU A 49 2.81 18.50 -4.51
N LEU A 50 2.29 19.29 -3.53
CA LEU A 50 0.88 19.68 -3.49
C LEU A 50 0.69 21.07 -4.10
N GLU A 51 -0.17 21.15 -5.12
CA GLU A 51 -0.54 22.37 -5.79
C GLU A 51 -2.05 22.65 -5.66
N LEU A 52 -2.39 23.80 -5.05
CA LEU A 52 -3.78 24.24 -4.94
C LEU A 52 -4.07 25.28 -6.03
N ARG A 53 -5.12 25.06 -6.81
CA ARG A 53 -5.56 25.92 -7.91
C ARG A 53 -7.03 26.30 -7.75
N ASP A 54 -7.39 27.44 -8.31
CA ASP A 54 -8.76 27.93 -8.28
C ASP A 54 -9.48 27.58 -9.58
N TRP A 55 -10.53 26.74 -9.49
CA TRP A 55 -11.23 26.20 -10.65
C TRP A 55 -11.85 27.30 -11.54
N LEU A 56 -12.47 28.32 -10.95
CA LEU A 56 -13.09 29.40 -11.73
C LEU A 56 -12.08 30.27 -12.48
N SER A 57 -10.84 30.40 -11.96
CA SER A 57 -9.78 31.16 -12.63
C SER A 57 -9.06 30.37 -13.72
N GLU A 58 -9.11 29.03 -13.65
CA GLU A 58 -8.30 28.17 -14.50
C GLU A 58 -9.12 26.97 -15.08
N TRP A 59 -10.43 27.13 -15.21
CA TRP A 59 -11.38 26.09 -15.61
C TRP A 59 -10.99 25.36 -16.92
N TRP A 60 -10.29 26.04 -17.83
CA TRP A 60 -9.84 25.46 -19.12
C TRP A 60 -8.73 24.42 -18.94
N LYS A 61 -8.02 24.37 -17.81
CA LYS A 61 -6.94 23.41 -17.56
C LYS A 61 -7.45 21.99 -17.27
N PRO A 62 -8.41 21.79 -16.37
CA PRO A 62 -8.95 20.46 -16.10
C PRO A 62 -9.93 19.93 -17.16
N LEU A 63 -10.63 20.81 -17.91
CA LEU A 63 -11.66 20.40 -18.86
C LEU A 63 -11.17 19.39 -19.93
N PRO A 64 -10.04 19.59 -20.62
CA PRO A 64 -9.57 18.64 -21.63
C PRO A 64 -9.25 17.26 -21.06
N LYS A 65 -9.02 17.18 -19.74
CA LYS A 65 -8.74 15.93 -18.99
C LYS A 65 -10.00 15.32 -18.37
N GLY A 66 -11.20 15.89 -18.65
CA GLY A 66 -12.48 15.42 -18.12
C GLY A 66 -12.84 15.96 -16.73
N GLY A 67 -12.13 16.98 -16.25
CA GLY A 67 -12.40 17.63 -14.97
C GLY A 67 -13.37 18.82 -15.13
N TRP A 68 -14.59 18.68 -14.64
CA TRP A 68 -15.65 19.67 -14.85
C TRP A 68 -16.38 20.10 -13.55
N HIS A 69 -16.13 19.44 -12.42
CA HIS A 69 -16.81 19.77 -11.17
C HIS A 69 -15.83 19.71 -9.97
N ALA A 70 -15.55 20.87 -9.38
CA ALA A 70 -14.69 20.99 -8.20
C ALA A 70 -15.35 20.42 -6.92
N PRO A 71 -14.56 19.90 -5.94
CA PRO A 71 -13.12 19.76 -6.00
C PRO A 71 -12.69 18.73 -7.04
N ILE A 72 -11.62 19.03 -7.79
CA ILE A 72 -11.03 18.08 -8.73
C ILE A 72 -9.61 17.79 -8.27
N VAL A 73 -9.29 16.52 -8.08
CA VAL A 73 -7.97 16.09 -7.62
C VAL A 73 -7.29 15.28 -8.72
N PHE A 74 -6.09 15.74 -9.08
CA PHE A 74 -5.19 15.03 -9.97
C PHE A 74 -4.02 14.45 -9.19
N VAL A 75 -3.58 13.27 -9.57
CA VAL A 75 -2.25 12.74 -9.28
C VAL A 75 -1.51 12.67 -10.61
N ASN A 76 -0.46 13.47 -10.75
CA ASN A 76 0.18 13.81 -12.01
C ASN A 76 -0.87 14.32 -13.03
N ASP A 77 -1.16 13.57 -14.09
CA ASP A 77 -2.12 13.96 -15.11
C ASP A 77 -3.46 13.21 -15.04
N LYS A 78 -3.63 12.32 -14.05
CA LYS A 78 -4.82 11.48 -13.91
C LYS A 78 -5.78 12.04 -12.86
N ILE A 79 -7.05 12.23 -13.21
CA ILE A 79 -8.10 12.55 -12.23
C ILE A 79 -8.38 11.33 -11.37
N ILE A 80 -8.33 11.52 -10.05
CA ILE A 80 -8.63 10.49 -9.05
C ILE A 80 -9.94 10.77 -8.30
N SER A 81 -10.38 12.02 -8.25
CA SER A 81 -11.65 12.41 -7.65
C SER A 81 -12.16 13.72 -8.26
N GLN A 82 -13.48 13.86 -8.38
CA GLN A 82 -14.12 15.15 -8.71
C GLN A 82 -15.53 15.24 -8.13
N GLY A 83 -15.97 16.45 -7.78
CA GLY A 83 -17.33 16.77 -7.35
C GLY A 83 -17.72 16.20 -5.98
N ARG A 84 -16.76 15.69 -5.22
CA ARG A 84 -16.96 15.13 -3.88
C ARG A 84 -15.66 15.15 -3.10
N ALA A 85 -15.76 15.03 -1.78
CA ALA A 85 -14.59 14.88 -0.92
C ALA A 85 -13.74 13.66 -1.32
N LEU A 86 -12.43 13.82 -1.23
CA LEU A 86 -11.46 12.80 -1.62
C LEU A 86 -11.51 11.61 -0.66
N ASN A 87 -11.41 10.41 -1.21
CA ASN A 87 -11.21 9.19 -0.42
C ASN A 87 -9.71 8.98 -0.16
N ARG A 88 -9.34 8.82 1.12
CA ARG A 88 -7.95 8.62 1.57
C ARG A 88 -7.27 7.43 0.86
N GLY A 89 -7.95 6.28 0.80
CA GLY A 89 -7.39 5.08 0.17
C GLY A 89 -7.15 5.25 -1.34
N VAL A 90 -8.04 5.97 -2.04
CA VAL A 90 -7.86 6.29 -3.47
C VAL A 90 -6.64 7.18 -3.68
N LEU A 91 -6.44 8.19 -2.82
CA LEU A 91 -5.27 9.07 -2.88
C LEU A 91 -3.99 8.27 -2.66
N THR A 92 -3.92 7.54 -1.53
CA THR A 92 -2.74 6.77 -1.14
C THR A 92 -2.35 5.77 -2.23
N GLN A 93 -3.31 5.01 -2.74
CA GLN A 93 -3.08 4.09 -3.85
C GLN A 93 -2.56 4.80 -5.10
N SER A 94 -3.19 5.90 -5.52
CA SER A 94 -2.81 6.59 -6.76
C SER A 94 -1.43 7.23 -6.67
N VAL A 95 -1.05 7.77 -5.50
CA VAL A 95 0.29 8.33 -5.28
C VAL A 95 1.35 7.24 -5.27
N ILE A 96 1.09 6.11 -4.58
CA ILE A 96 2.02 4.97 -4.58
C ILE A 96 2.17 4.36 -5.97
N GLU A 97 1.07 4.21 -6.73
CA GLU A 97 1.12 3.78 -8.14
C GLU A 97 2.01 4.70 -8.97
N ALA A 98 1.85 6.02 -8.83
CA ALA A 98 2.65 6.99 -9.56
C ALA A 98 4.13 6.96 -9.15
N ALA A 99 4.42 6.85 -7.86
CA ALA A 99 5.79 6.80 -7.33
C ALA A 99 6.52 5.50 -7.71
N THR A 100 5.79 4.40 -7.86
CA THR A 100 6.37 3.08 -8.18
C THR A 100 6.47 2.80 -9.67
N ALA A 101 5.73 3.53 -10.52
CA ALA A 101 5.68 3.29 -11.96
C ALA A 101 7.06 3.30 -12.63
N ASP A 102 7.91 4.27 -12.26
CA ASP A 102 9.24 4.47 -12.83
C ASP A 102 10.38 3.98 -11.92
N THR A 103 10.03 3.37 -10.76
CA THR A 103 11.02 2.90 -9.80
C THR A 103 11.08 1.38 -9.78
N PRO A 104 12.13 0.76 -10.34
CA PRO A 104 12.28 -0.68 -10.28
C PRO A 104 12.49 -1.15 -8.83
N LEU A 105 11.95 -2.32 -8.51
CA LEU A 105 12.18 -2.98 -7.23
C LEU A 105 13.50 -3.73 -7.32
N LEU A 106 14.54 -3.26 -6.63
CA LEU A 106 15.87 -3.87 -6.66
C LEU A 106 16.06 -4.84 -5.51
N GLY A 107 16.64 -6.03 -5.80
CA GLY A 107 16.89 -7.06 -4.80
C GLY A 107 15.71 -8.03 -4.61
N ASN A 108 15.68 -8.67 -3.44
CA ASN A 108 14.74 -9.76 -3.15
C ASN A 108 13.67 -9.28 -2.17
N HIS A 109 12.42 -9.32 -2.60
CA HIS A 109 11.29 -8.79 -1.84
C HIS A 109 10.14 -9.79 -1.79
N VAL A 110 9.55 -9.94 -0.61
CA VAL A 110 8.39 -10.81 -0.38
C VAL A 110 7.28 -9.99 0.26
N PHE A 111 6.19 -9.82 -0.46
CA PHE A 111 4.96 -9.24 0.08
C PHE A 111 4.02 -10.37 0.49
N GLY A 112 3.70 -10.44 1.77
CA GLY A 112 2.95 -11.57 2.28
C GLY A 112 2.16 -11.25 3.54
N LYS A 113 1.54 -12.29 4.10
CA LYS A 113 0.80 -12.24 5.36
C LYS A 113 1.42 -13.26 6.31
N SER A 114 1.68 -12.87 7.55
CA SER A 114 2.36 -13.73 8.55
C SER A 114 1.64 -15.05 8.82
N THR A 115 0.30 -15.05 8.73
CA THR A 115 -0.55 -16.22 9.01
C THR A 115 -0.87 -17.05 7.76
N CYS A 116 -0.34 -16.70 6.59
CA CYS A 116 -0.62 -17.40 5.34
C CYS A 116 0.32 -18.61 5.17
N PRO A 117 -0.19 -19.85 5.01
CA PRO A 117 0.63 -21.05 4.84
C PRO A 117 1.58 -20.95 3.63
N HIS A 118 1.12 -20.40 2.51
CA HIS A 118 1.94 -20.20 1.32
C HIS A 118 3.08 -19.20 1.56
N CYS A 119 2.85 -18.17 2.38
CA CYS A 119 3.91 -17.22 2.76
C CYS A 119 4.95 -17.87 3.68
N VAL A 120 4.51 -18.76 4.57
CA VAL A 120 5.43 -19.53 5.43
C VAL A 120 6.31 -20.46 4.59
N ARG A 121 5.71 -21.18 3.62
CA ARG A 121 6.46 -22.03 2.68
C ARG A 121 7.48 -21.22 1.88
N ALA A 122 7.09 -20.07 1.33
CA ALA A 122 7.98 -19.20 0.59
C ALA A 122 9.19 -18.74 1.41
N LYS A 123 8.98 -18.36 2.68
CA LYS A 123 10.06 -18.05 3.62
C LYS A 123 10.99 -19.25 3.85
N GLY A 124 10.42 -20.44 3.97
CA GLY A 124 11.20 -21.68 4.10
C GLY A 124 12.10 -21.95 2.88
N TYR A 125 11.58 -21.77 1.67
CA TYR A 125 12.35 -21.93 0.44
C TYR A 125 13.51 -20.92 0.33
N LEU A 126 13.26 -19.65 0.64
CA LEU A 126 14.29 -18.62 0.64
C LEU A 126 15.39 -18.89 1.68
N ALA A 127 15.00 -19.36 2.88
CA ALA A 127 15.95 -19.73 3.91
C ALA A 127 16.78 -20.97 3.52
N GLN A 128 16.17 -21.97 2.86
CA GLN A 128 16.87 -23.17 2.39
C GLN A 128 17.89 -22.85 1.29
N ALA A 129 17.57 -21.87 0.42
CA ALA A 129 18.44 -21.43 -0.66
C ALA A 129 19.44 -20.34 -0.24
N ASP A 130 19.47 -19.95 1.04
CA ASP A 130 20.28 -18.86 1.57
C ASP A 130 20.13 -17.54 0.80
N VAL A 131 18.89 -17.24 0.36
CA VAL A 131 18.55 -16.02 -0.37
C VAL A 131 18.11 -14.94 0.63
N PRO A 132 18.94 -13.89 0.84
CA PRO A 132 18.56 -12.76 1.69
C PRO A 132 17.37 -12.02 1.08
N ASN A 133 16.35 -11.68 1.88
CA ASN A 133 15.15 -11.03 1.37
C ASN A 133 14.55 -10.04 2.37
N GLN A 134 13.83 -9.06 1.85
CA GLN A 134 13.00 -8.16 2.64
C GLN A 134 11.55 -8.64 2.63
N TYR A 135 10.99 -8.87 3.82
CA TYR A 135 9.60 -9.31 3.98
C TYR A 135 8.71 -8.16 4.43
N TYR A 136 7.62 -7.97 3.71
CA TYR A 136 6.60 -6.96 4.01
C TYR A 136 5.27 -7.64 4.36
N ASP A 137 4.73 -7.33 5.54
CA ASP A 137 3.41 -7.83 5.96
C ASP A 137 2.32 -6.88 5.47
N VAL A 138 1.65 -7.24 4.38
CA VAL A 138 0.63 -6.42 3.72
C VAL A 138 -0.67 -6.22 4.53
N VAL A 139 -0.82 -6.92 5.66
CA VAL A 139 -1.95 -6.73 6.57
C VAL A 139 -1.62 -5.70 7.64
N LYS A 140 -0.35 -5.62 8.04
CA LYS A 140 0.12 -4.69 9.07
C LYS A 140 0.57 -3.36 8.49
N ASP A 141 1.07 -3.38 7.25
CA ASP A 141 1.56 -2.22 6.54
C ASP A 141 0.71 -1.96 5.29
N THR A 142 -0.15 -0.95 5.39
CA THR A 142 -1.04 -0.51 4.30
C THR A 142 -0.25 -0.01 3.09
N ARG A 143 0.91 0.62 3.32
CA ARG A 143 1.79 1.08 2.25
C ARG A 143 2.34 -0.10 1.44
N ALA A 144 2.83 -1.13 2.13
CA ALA A 144 3.29 -2.35 1.47
C ALA A 144 2.19 -3.03 0.66
N LEU A 145 0.94 -3.00 1.15
CA LEU A 145 -0.21 -3.50 0.39
C LEU A 145 -0.40 -2.73 -0.92
N TYR A 146 -0.44 -1.41 -0.88
CA TYR A 146 -0.62 -0.60 -2.09
C TYR A 146 0.57 -0.70 -3.05
N GLU A 147 1.80 -0.77 -2.55
CA GLU A 147 2.98 -0.99 -3.37
C GLU A 147 2.93 -2.36 -4.07
N MET A 148 2.60 -3.42 -3.35
CA MET A 148 2.39 -4.75 -3.94
C MET A 148 1.33 -4.68 -5.05
N LEU A 149 0.18 -4.06 -4.80
CA LEU A 149 -0.89 -3.93 -5.79
C LEU A 149 -0.45 -3.13 -7.01
N ALA A 150 0.24 -2.01 -6.81
CA ALA A 150 0.75 -1.17 -7.88
C ALA A 150 1.71 -1.91 -8.82
N ARG A 151 2.57 -2.77 -8.26
CA ARG A 151 3.56 -3.55 -9.02
C ARG A 151 2.99 -4.80 -9.68
N VAL A 152 2.05 -5.47 -9.01
CA VAL A 152 1.49 -6.76 -9.49
C VAL A 152 0.40 -6.57 -10.53
N LYS A 153 -0.51 -5.60 -10.34
CA LYS A 153 -1.65 -5.37 -11.25
C LYS A 153 -1.29 -5.14 -12.72
N PRO A 154 -0.24 -4.39 -13.07
CA PRO A 154 0.21 -4.27 -14.46
C PRO A 154 0.65 -5.60 -15.08
N ILE A 155 1.15 -6.53 -14.27
CA ILE A 155 1.68 -7.83 -14.72
C ILE A 155 0.56 -8.84 -14.93
N ILE A 156 -0.32 -9.02 -13.92
CA ILE A 156 -1.35 -10.06 -13.93
C ILE A 156 -2.70 -9.60 -14.50
N GLY A 157 -2.85 -8.30 -14.72
CA GLY A 157 -4.09 -7.67 -15.19
C GLY A 157 -4.96 -7.09 -14.05
N PRO A 158 -5.69 -5.99 -14.36
CA PRO A 158 -6.38 -5.20 -13.33
C PRO A 158 -7.55 -5.93 -12.67
N LYS A 159 -8.17 -6.88 -13.36
CA LYS A 159 -9.32 -7.65 -12.87
C LYS A 159 -8.93 -8.93 -12.12
N THR A 160 -7.68 -9.38 -12.24
CA THR A 160 -7.20 -10.60 -11.59
C THR A 160 -7.05 -10.37 -10.08
N PRO A 161 -7.61 -11.26 -9.22
CA PRO A 161 -7.38 -11.19 -7.78
C PRO A 161 -5.90 -11.33 -7.45
N VAL A 162 -5.39 -10.47 -6.59
CA VAL A 162 -4.01 -10.56 -6.10
C VAL A 162 -4.00 -11.40 -4.83
N THR A 163 -3.28 -12.50 -4.85
CA THR A 163 -3.06 -13.38 -3.70
C THR A 163 -1.70 -13.11 -3.07
N VAL A 164 -1.40 -13.71 -1.92
CA VAL A 164 -0.10 -13.63 -1.26
C VAL A 164 0.46 -15.05 -1.07
N PRO A 165 1.79 -15.22 -1.12
CA PRO A 165 2.84 -14.20 -1.29
C PRO A 165 2.97 -13.71 -2.73
N GLN A 166 3.56 -12.49 -2.88
CA GLN A 166 4.06 -11.98 -4.15
C GLN A 166 5.56 -11.72 -3.99
N ILE A 167 6.36 -12.27 -4.90
CA ILE A 167 7.81 -12.42 -4.71
C ILE A 167 8.58 -11.85 -5.88
N TRP A 168 9.63 -11.09 -5.56
CA TRP A 168 10.65 -10.64 -6.51
C TRP A 168 12.01 -11.19 -6.09
N ILE A 169 12.78 -11.69 -7.05
CA ILE A 169 14.18 -12.11 -6.87
C ILE A 169 15.02 -11.31 -7.85
N ASP A 170 16.04 -10.64 -7.35
CA ASP A 170 16.93 -9.75 -8.11
C ASP A 170 16.15 -8.76 -9.00
N GLY A 171 15.06 -8.21 -8.45
CA GLY A 171 14.20 -7.30 -9.15
C GLY A 171 13.23 -7.92 -10.17
N THR A 172 13.31 -9.24 -10.39
CA THR A 172 12.42 -9.96 -11.31
C THR A 172 11.21 -10.51 -10.56
N TYR A 173 10.02 -10.29 -11.11
CA TYR A 173 8.79 -10.84 -10.55
C TYR A 173 8.69 -12.34 -10.76
N ILE A 174 8.54 -13.09 -9.69
CA ILE A 174 8.43 -14.55 -9.69
C ILE A 174 6.98 -15.00 -9.54
N GLY A 175 6.19 -14.30 -8.71
CA GLY A 175 4.82 -14.68 -8.40
C GLY A 175 4.68 -15.29 -7.01
N GLY A 176 4.00 -16.43 -6.89
CA GLY A 176 3.71 -17.10 -5.63
C GLY A 176 4.78 -18.07 -5.13
N ALA A 177 4.48 -18.79 -4.04
CA ALA A 177 5.41 -19.75 -3.43
C ALA A 177 5.76 -20.93 -4.34
N ASP A 178 4.82 -21.37 -5.16
CA ASP A 178 5.04 -22.54 -6.03
C ASP A 178 5.99 -22.18 -7.19
N ALA A 179 5.83 -21.00 -7.79
CA ALA A 179 6.76 -20.48 -8.79
C ALA A 179 8.16 -20.23 -8.20
N LEU A 180 8.25 -19.75 -6.96
CA LEU A 180 9.53 -19.60 -6.26
C LEU A 180 10.25 -20.93 -6.09
N LYS A 181 9.52 -21.97 -5.71
CA LYS A 181 10.07 -23.33 -5.57
C LYS A 181 10.71 -23.81 -6.86
N GLU A 182 10.02 -23.62 -7.99
CA GLU A 182 10.52 -24.01 -9.33
C GLU A 182 11.78 -23.22 -9.70
N VAL A 183 11.79 -21.90 -9.50
CA VAL A 183 12.94 -21.04 -9.80
C VAL A 183 14.18 -21.42 -8.97
N LEU A 184 13.98 -21.78 -7.70
CA LEU A 184 15.07 -22.21 -6.81
C LEU A 184 15.46 -23.69 -6.97
N GLY A 185 14.73 -24.48 -7.77
CA GLY A 185 15.02 -25.93 -7.98
C GLY A 185 14.88 -26.79 -6.72
N LEU A 186 13.97 -26.39 -5.79
CA LEU A 186 13.86 -27.01 -4.47
C LEU A 186 12.79 -28.11 -4.42
N SER A 187 13.00 -29.11 -3.56
CA SER A 187 11.98 -30.07 -3.12
C SER A 187 11.02 -29.39 -2.10
N GLU A 188 9.87 -30.01 -1.80
CA GLU A 188 8.93 -29.47 -0.83
C GLU A 188 9.55 -29.35 0.56
N VAL A 189 9.40 -28.18 1.17
CA VAL A 189 9.66 -28.00 2.61
C VAL A 189 8.43 -28.51 3.32
N GLU A 190 8.51 -29.67 3.97
CA GLU A 190 7.48 -30.12 4.86
C GLU A 190 7.31 -29.08 5.99
N PRO A 191 6.07 -28.68 6.33
CA PRO A 191 5.84 -27.80 7.47
C PRO A 191 6.36 -28.51 8.72
N ASN A 192 7.38 -27.94 9.37
CA ASN A 192 7.90 -28.47 10.63
C ASN A 192 6.78 -28.42 11.69
N PRO A 193 6.24 -29.57 12.13
CA PRO A 193 5.14 -29.59 13.09
C PRO A 193 5.54 -29.08 14.49
N ASP A 194 6.84 -28.96 14.78
CA ASP A 194 7.34 -28.63 16.11
C ASP A 194 7.40 -27.11 16.45
N ARG A 195 7.13 -26.20 15.51
CA ARG A 195 7.13 -24.76 15.84
C ARG A 195 5.80 -24.23 16.34
N GLY A 196 4.81 -25.07 16.56
CA GLY A 196 3.48 -24.71 17.06
C GLY A 196 3.15 -25.20 18.47
N GLN A 197 3.96 -26.06 19.06
CA GLN A 197 3.74 -26.52 20.44
C GLN A 197 4.49 -25.61 21.42
N CYS A 198 3.83 -24.53 21.84
CA CYS A 198 4.09 -23.95 23.14
C CYS A 198 3.75 -25.07 24.15
N SER A 199 4.77 -25.76 24.68
CA SER A 199 4.62 -26.70 25.78
C SER A 199 4.12 -25.93 27.00
N LEU A 200 2.82 -25.91 27.18
CA LEU A 200 2.24 -25.63 28.48
C LEU A 200 2.60 -26.83 29.37
N SER A 201 3.71 -26.71 30.10
CA SER A 201 3.98 -27.60 31.23
C SER A 201 2.77 -27.55 32.14
N PRO A 202 2.17 -28.70 32.54
CA PRO A 202 1.09 -28.71 33.49
C PRO A 202 1.61 -28.17 34.81
N GLY A 203 1.13 -27.00 35.22
CA GLY A 203 1.41 -26.40 36.48
C GLY A 203 1.10 -27.41 37.59
N ARG A 204 2.10 -27.72 38.46
CA ARG A 204 1.87 -28.42 39.72
C ARG A 204 0.80 -27.69 40.50
N GLY A 205 -0.30 -28.38 40.76
CA GLY A 205 -1.33 -27.90 41.65
C GLY A 205 -0.76 -27.60 43.07
N PRO A 206 -1.34 -26.65 43.79
CA PRO A 206 -0.87 -26.28 45.12
C PRO A 206 -1.20 -27.41 46.12
N GLY A 207 -0.17 -27.84 46.76
CA GLY A 207 0.10 -28.59 47.91
C GLY A 207 -1.02 -29.25 48.74
N ASP A 208 -0.89 -30.55 48.84
CA ASP A 208 -1.36 -31.30 49.98
C ASP A 208 -0.52 -30.93 51.22
N HIS A 209 -1.11 -30.20 52.16
CA HIS A 209 -0.60 -30.05 53.49
C HIS A 209 -1.14 -31.22 54.36
N PRO A 210 -0.28 -32.04 54.98
CA PRO A 210 -0.73 -33.03 55.95
C PRO A 210 -1.21 -32.30 57.22
N ARG A 211 -2.44 -32.54 57.59
CA ARG A 211 -3.00 -32.17 58.92
C ARG A 211 -2.26 -32.94 59.97
N ARG A 212 -1.56 -32.23 60.84
CA ARG A 212 -1.13 -32.77 62.15
C ARG A 212 -2.34 -32.76 63.06
N ILE A 213 -2.67 -33.96 63.52
CA ILE A 213 -3.56 -34.20 64.67
C ILE A 213 -2.62 -34.24 65.90
N GLY A 214 -2.96 -33.47 66.92
CA GLY A 214 -2.38 -33.46 68.25
C GLY A 214 -3.09 -32.43 69.08
#